data_d17e8bf9b201535de7dcde26e7564ad2
#
_entry.id   d17e8bf9b201535de7dcde26e7564ad2
#
_cell.length_a   1.000
_cell.length_b   1.000
_cell.length_c   1.000
_cell.angle_alpha   90.00
_cell.angle_beta   90.00
_cell.angle_gamma   90.00
#
_symmetry.space_group_name_H-M   'P 1'
#
loop_
_entity.id
_entity.type
_entity.pdbx_description
1 polymer ?
#
loop_
_entity_poly.entity_id
_entity_poly.type
_entity_poly.pdbx_seq_one_letter_code
_entity_poly.pdbx_strand_id
1 'polypeptide(L)'
;AGQEMISGLSEYIDEKGMTSTADLVGRAVPNVTDWQFLNLNYVAKAQISQDDCIKCGRCYAACEDTSHQAIAMSDDRTFTVKEEECVACNLCVNVCPVENCITMVELPKGAVDARTGTTVGEYANWTTHPNNPSSVTAAE
;
A
#
# COMPACT_ATOMS: atom_id res chain seq x y z
N ALA A 1 5.60 -19.07 22.88
CA ALA A 1 5.38 -19.16 21.42
C ALA A 1 4.12 -19.97 21.10
N GLY A 2 4.02 -21.30 21.41
CA GLY A 2 2.85 -22.11 21.00
C GLY A 2 1.53 -21.64 21.61
N GLN A 3 1.53 -21.25 22.87
CA GLN A 3 0.33 -20.77 23.55
C GLN A 3 -0.13 -19.40 23.05
N GLU A 4 0.79 -18.52 22.72
CA GLU A 4 0.51 -17.20 22.10
C GLU A 4 -0.11 -17.37 20.70
N MET A 5 0.38 -18.35 19.92
CA MET A 5 -0.20 -18.65 18.60
C MET A 5 -1.63 -19.17 18.72
N ILE A 6 -1.90 -20.04 19.72
CA ILE A 6 -3.24 -20.59 19.96
C ILE A 6 -4.20 -19.49 20.42
N SER A 7 -3.80 -18.64 21.38
CA SER A 7 -4.68 -17.56 21.85
C SER A 7 -4.91 -16.52 20.76
N GLY A 8 -3.87 -16.11 20.02
CA GLY A 8 -4.02 -15.16 18.91
C GLY A 8 -4.92 -15.69 17.78
N LEU A 9 -4.85 -16.99 17.47
CA LEU A 9 -5.75 -17.62 16.51
C LEU A 9 -7.19 -17.67 17.02
N SER A 10 -7.39 -17.96 18.31
CA SER A 10 -8.72 -17.96 18.94
C SER A 10 -9.34 -16.55 18.89
N GLU A 11 -8.57 -15.52 19.28
CA GLU A 11 -9.02 -14.13 19.24
C GLU A 11 -9.37 -13.69 17.80
N TYR A 12 -8.56 -14.08 16.83
CA TYR A 12 -8.83 -13.78 15.42
C TYR A 12 -10.13 -14.43 14.92
N ILE A 13 -10.36 -15.70 15.26
CA ILE A 13 -11.58 -16.44 14.91
C ILE A 13 -12.82 -15.75 15.50
N ASP A 14 -12.74 -15.38 16.79
CA ASP A 14 -13.83 -14.69 17.49
C ASP A 14 -14.10 -13.31 16.88
N GLU A 15 -13.05 -12.50 16.62
CA GLU A 15 -13.16 -11.18 15.99
C GLU A 15 -13.84 -11.24 14.61
N LYS A 16 -13.54 -12.29 13.83
CA LYS A 16 -14.12 -12.48 12.48
C LYS A 16 -15.46 -13.22 12.50
N GLY A 17 -16.01 -13.54 13.68
CA GLY A 17 -17.30 -14.24 13.83
C GLY A 17 -17.28 -15.65 13.26
N MET A 18 -16.13 -16.32 13.30
CA MET A 18 -15.97 -17.71 12.86
C MET A 18 -16.13 -18.67 14.05
N THR A 19 -16.44 -19.92 13.77
CA THR A 19 -16.68 -20.93 14.82
C THR A 19 -15.53 -21.90 14.97
N SER A 20 -14.68 -22.03 13.96
CA SER A 20 -13.54 -22.95 13.98
C SER A 20 -12.44 -22.52 13.00
N THR A 21 -11.26 -23.12 13.18
CA THR A 21 -10.14 -22.98 12.22
C THR A 21 -10.49 -23.53 10.83
N ALA A 22 -11.42 -24.49 10.74
CA ALA A 22 -11.88 -25.01 9.46
C ALA A 22 -12.54 -23.94 8.59
N ASP A 23 -13.14 -22.92 9.21
CA ASP A 23 -13.76 -21.79 8.52
C ASP A 23 -12.74 -20.89 7.79
N LEU A 24 -11.45 -20.98 8.15
CA LEU A 24 -10.36 -20.25 7.51
C LEU A 24 -9.82 -20.98 6.28
N VAL A 25 -9.96 -22.31 6.26
CA VAL A 25 -9.36 -23.14 5.19
C VAL A 25 -9.97 -22.79 3.84
N GLY A 26 -9.11 -22.44 2.91
CA GLY A 26 -9.50 -22.15 1.53
C GLY A 26 -10.14 -20.78 1.29
N ARG A 27 -10.33 -19.93 2.30
CA ARG A 27 -10.97 -18.61 2.12
C ARG A 27 -10.27 -17.70 1.12
N ALA A 28 -8.96 -17.79 1.01
CA ALA A 28 -8.21 -16.98 0.04
C ALA A 28 -8.25 -17.55 -1.39
N VAL A 29 -8.59 -18.82 -1.55
CA VAL A 29 -8.53 -19.50 -2.86
C VAL A 29 -9.37 -18.83 -3.96
N PRO A 30 -10.61 -18.34 -3.70
CA PRO A 30 -11.38 -17.64 -4.71
C PRO A 30 -10.76 -16.33 -5.22
N ASN A 31 -9.84 -15.76 -4.43
CA ASN A 31 -9.18 -14.49 -4.76
C ASN A 31 -7.74 -14.69 -5.30
N VAL A 32 -7.31 -15.94 -5.48
CA VAL A 32 -6.03 -16.24 -6.12
C VAL A 32 -6.16 -15.97 -7.61
N THR A 33 -5.30 -15.11 -8.12
CA THR A 33 -5.25 -14.77 -9.55
C THR A 33 -3.81 -14.64 -10.02
N ASP A 34 -3.58 -14.81 -11.31
CA ASP A 34 -2.28 -14.52 -11.89
C ASP A 34 -1.99 -13.02 -11.84
N TRP A 35 -0.72 -12.65 -11.65
CA TRP A 35 -0.29 -11.26 -11.47
C TRP A 35 -0.76 -10.32 -12.60
N GLN A 36 -0.85 -10.81 -13.83
CA GLN A 36 -1.28 -10.05 -15.00
C GLN A 36 -2.74 -9.55 -14.92
N PHE A 37 -3.55 -10.18 -14.07
CA PHE A 37 -4.96 -9.79 -13.85
C PHE A 37 -5.15 -8.95 -12.59
N LEU A 38 -4.07 -8.61 -11.87
CA LEU A 38 -4.15 -7.74 -10.71
C LEU A 38 -4.66 -6.35 -11.12
N ASN A 39 -5.50 -5.77 -10.26
CA ASN A 39 -6.09 -4.45 -10.50
C ASN A 39 -5.00 -3.36 -10.49
N LEU A 40 -4.83 -2.65 -11.60
CA LEU A 40 -3.94 -1.50 -11.74
C LEU A 40 -4.63 -0.16 -11.46
N ASN A 41 -5.91 -0.18 -11.10
CA ASN A 41 -6.66 1.05 -10.81
C ASN A 41 -6.45 1.57 -9.39
N TYR A 42 -5.87 0.76 -8.51
CA TYR A 42 -5.60 1.16 -7.13
C TYR A 42 -4.20 1.77 -7.03
N VAL A 43 -4.15 3.08 -6.91
CA VAL A 43 -2.93 3.83 -6.66
C VAL A 43 -3.15 4.69 -5.41
N ALA A 44 -2.28 4.55 -4.43
CA ALA A 44 -2.34 5.33 -3.21
C ALA A 44 -1.00 6.05 -2.93
N LYS A 45 -1.05 7.11 -2.14
CA LYS A 45 0.12 7.86 -1.66
C LYS A 45 0.01 8.03 -0.15
N ALA A 46 1.15 8.05 0.52
CA ALA A 46 1.17 8.37 1.94
C ALA A 46 0.92 9.88 2.13
N GLN A 47 0.17 10.22 3.17
CA GLN A 47 -0.08 11.60 3.57
C GLN A 47 0.24 11.76 5.07
N ILE A 48 1.00 12.77 5.43
CA ILE A 48 1.43 13.04 6.81
C ILE A 48 0.68 14.26 7.34
N SER A 49 -0.10 14.07 8.40
CA SER A 49 -0.72 15.16 9.15
C SER A 49 0.37 15.95 9.88
N GLN A 50 0.55 17.21 9.51
CA GLN A 50 1.53 18.06 10.17
C GLN A 50 1.08 18.49 11.58
N ASP A 51 -0.23 18.52 11.81
CA ASP A 51 -0.81 18.91 13.10
C ASP A 51 -0.63 17.81 14.16
N ASP A 52 -0.70 16.55 13.75
CA ASP A 52 -0.53 15.39 14.64
C ASP A 52 0.93 14.91 14.72
N CYS A 53 1.79 15.39 13.82
CA CYS A 53 3.16 14.93 13.71
C CYS A 53 4.04 15.40 14.89
N ILE A 54 4.52 14.45 15.69
CA ILE A 54 5.45 14.72 16.80
C ILE A 54 6.92 14.88 16.36
N LYS A 55 7.18 14.93 15.07
CA LYS A 55 8.52 15.15 14.48
C LYS A 55 9.58 14.12 14.91
N CYS A 56 9.19 12.89 15.23
CA CYS A 56 10.09 11.85 15.71
C CYS A 56 11.05 11.29 14.64
N GLY A 57 10.70 11.37 13.35
CA GLY A 57 11.53 10.96 12.22
C GLY A 57 11.53 9.46 11.88
N ARG A 58 10.74 8.63 12.58
CA ARG A 58 10.69 7.17 12.30
C ARG A 58 10.27 6.86 10.86
N CYS A 59 9.26 7.58 10.35
CA CYS A 59 8.79 7.40 8.97
C CYS A 59 9.87 7.76 7.94
N TYR A 60 10.65 8.81 8.20
CA TYR A 60 11.79 9.20 7.37
C TYR A 60 12.85 8.09 7.35
N ALA A 61 13.34 7.67 8.54
CA ALA A 61 14.35 6.62 8.63
C ALA A 61 13.91 5.31 7.96
N ALA A 62 12.67 4.88 8.18
CA ALA A 62 12.14 3.67 7.56
C ALA A 62 12.04 3.80 6.03
N CYS A 63 11.71 4.97 5.50
CA CYS A 63 11.65 5.23 4.07
C CYS A 63 13.05 5.35 3.44
N GLU A 64 14.03 5.93 4.16
CA GLU A 64 15.43 6.00 3.72
C GLU A 64 16.08 4.61 3.63
N ASP A 65 15.76 3.71 4.56
CA ASP A 65 16.25 2.33 4.55
C ASP A 65 15.68 1.49 3.40
N THR A 66 14.61 1.96 2.76
CA THR A 66 14.10 1.38 1.51
C THR A 66 14.74 2.06 0.31
N SER A 67 14.60 1.50 -0.87
CA SER A 67 15.12 2.11 -2.11
C SER A 67 14.31 3.33 -2.59
N HIS A 68 13.20 3.67 -1.95
CA HIS A 68 12.27 4.68 -2.46
C HIS A 68 12.59 6.11 -2.00
N GLN A 69 13.06 6.28 -0.76
CA GLN A 69 13.46 7.58 -0.19
C GLN A 69 12.44 8.70 -0.45
N ALA A 70 11.16 8.33 -0.34
CA ALA A 70 10.03 9.18 -0.72
C ALA A 70 9.63 10.20 0.36
N ILE A 71 10.24 10.20 1.53
CA ILE A 71 9.96 11.17 2.58
C ILE A 71 11.15 12.15 2.69
N ALA A 72 10.89 13.42 2.46
CA ALA A 72 11.85 14.49 2.69
C ALA A 72 11.76 15.01 4.13
N MET A 73 12.88 15.41 4.68
CA MET A 73 12.99 16.06 5.99
C MET A 73 13.60 17.45 5.82
N SER A 74 12.94 18.48 6.34
CA SER A 74 13.47 19.85 6.40
C SER A 74 14.26 20.10 7.68
N ASP A 75 14.97 21.23 7.75
CA ASP A 75 15.81 21.60 8.90
C ASP A 75 15.02 21.73 10.21
N ASP A 76 13.74 22.10 10.14
CA ASP A 76 12.82 22.18 11.29
C ASP A 76 12.16 20.84 11.62
N ARG A 77 12.62 19.75 11.00
CA ARG A 77 12.10 18.39 11.13
C ARG A 77 10.63 18.26 10.68
N THR A 78 10.23 19.00 9.68
CA THR A 78 8.98 18.76 8.98
C THR A 78 9.18 17.68 7.93
N PHE A 79 8.27 16.70 7.88
CA PHE A 79 8.35 15.56 6.97
C PHE A 79 7.30 15.69 5.89
N THR A 80 7.72 15.62 4.63
CA THR A 80 6.83 15.70 3.46
C THR A 80 7.02 14.51 2.55
N VAL A 81 5.94 14.05 1.93
CA VAL A 81 5.99 12.93 0.98
C VAL A 81 6.22 13.48 -0.43
N LYS A 82 7.22 12.94 -1.10
CA LYS A 82 7.46 13.13 -2.54
C LYS A 82 6.60 12.10 -3.27
N GLU A 83 5.52 12.55 -3.89
CA GLU A 83 4.55 11.64 -4.52
C GLU A 83 5.15 10.87 -5.69
N GLU A 84 6.10 11.48 -6.41
CA GLU A 84 6.84 10.88 -7.52
C GLU A 84 7.72 9.69 -7.12
N GLU A 85 8.11 9.62 -5.85
CA GLU A 85 8.94 8.52 -5.32
C GLU A 85 8.11 7.51 -4.51
N CYS A 86 6.92 7.91 -4.05
CA CYS A 86 6.10 7.09 -3.15
C CYS A 86 5.44 5.92 -3.90
N VAL A 87 5.76 4.70 -3.48
CA VAL A 87 5.19 3.43 -4.02
C VAL A 87 4.06 2.85 -3.18
N ALA A 88 3.59 3.59 -2.17
CA ALA A 88 2.51 3.14 -1.28
C ALA A 88 2.81 1.83 -0.50
N CYS A 89 4.05 1.61 -0.10
CA CYS A 89 4.45 0.39 0.63
C CYS A 89 3.89 0.29 2.05
N ASN A 90 3.24 1.34 2.56
CA ASN A 90 2.62 1.44 3.89
C ASN A 90 3.58 1.32 5.09
N LEU A 91 4.89 1.27 4.87
CA LEU A 91 5.88 1.11 5.94
C LEU A 91 5.86 2.31 6.91
N CYS A 92 5.77 3.53 6.38
CA CYS A 92 5.73 4.76 7.18
C CYS A 92 4.53 4.80 8.14
N VAL A 93 3.38 4.27 7.75
CA VAL A 93 2.19 4.16 8.61
C VAL A 93 2.47 3.20 9.76
N ASN A 94 3.03 2.01 9.45
CA ASN A 94 3.28 0.97 10.45
C ASN A 94 4.34 1.36 11.51
N VAL A 95 5.29 2.23 11.19
CA VAL A 95 6.32 2.67 12.14
C VAL A 95 5.95 3.95 12.89
N CYS A 96 4.87 4.63 12.50
CA CYS A 96 4.43 5.84 13.14
C CYS A 96 3.85 5.52 14.52
N PRO A 97 4.35 6.18 15.61
CA PRO A 97 3.83 5.94 16.94
C PRO A 97 2.54 6.71 17.24
N VAL A 98 2.13 7.61 16.33
CA VAL A 98 0.91 8.41 16.47
C VAL A 98 -0.15 7.84 15.54
N GLU A 99 -1.24 7.41 16.13
CA GLU A 99 -2.38 6.84 15.39
C GLU A 99 -2.95 7.87 14.40
N ASN A 100 -3.23 7.44 13.18
CA ASN A 100 -3.78 8.26 12.09
C ASN A 100 -2.95 9.49 11.68
N CYS A 101 -1.76 9.69 12.21
CA CYS A 101 -0.85 10.76 11.77
C CYS A 101 -0.39 10.57 10.31
N ILE A 102 -0.21 9.32 9.89
CA ILE A 102 0.10 9.00 8.49
C ILE A 102 -1.00 8.08 7.95
N THR A 103 -1.58 8.48 6.85
CA THR A 103 -2.65 7.73 6.18
C THR A 103 -2.28 7.45 4.72
N MET A 104 -2.84 6.37 4.17
CA MET A 104 -2.75 6.09 2.74
C MET A 104 -3.97 6.64 2.05
N VAL A 105 -3.77 7.59 1.14
CA VAL A 105 -4.84 8.24 0.38
C VAL A 105 -4.84 7.69 -1.04
N GLU A 106 -5.97 7.12 -1.45
CA GLU A 106 -6.16 6.64 -2.81
C GLU A 106 -6.31 7.82 -3.78
N LEU A 107 -5.60 7.74 -4.90
CA LEU A 107 -5.77 8.72 -5.97
C LEU A 107 -7.11 8.50 -6.68
N PRO A 108 -7.87 9.58 -6.94
CA PRO A 108 -9.16 9.46 -7.61
C PRO A 108 -8.97 8.99 -9.06
N LYS A 109 -10.01 8.33 -9.58
CA LYS A 109 -10.05 7.94 -11.00
C LYS A 109 -9.86 9.17 -11.89
N GLY A 110 -8.98 9.05 -12.87
CA GLY A 110 -8.60 10.13 -13.78
C GLY A 110 -7.43 11.01 -13.29
N ALA A 111 -6.94 10.82 -12.05
CA ALA A 111 -5.71 11.45 -11.60
C ALA A 111 -4.49 10.82 -12.28
N VAL A 112 -3.45 11.61 -12.46
CA VAL A 112 -2.16 11.12 -12.98
C VAL A 112 -1.28 10.74 -11.79
N ASP A 113 -0.80 9.49 -11.77
CA ASP A 113 0.22 9.09 -10.80
C ASP A 113 1.55 9.77 -11.13
N ALA A 114 2.01 10.63 -10.23
CA ALA A 114 3.24 11.40 -10.40
C ALA A 114 4.49 10.52 -10.63
N ARG A 115 4.48 9.27 -10.13
CA ARG A 115 5.59 8.32 -10.25
C ARG A 115 5.66 7.64 -11.62
N THR A 116 4.52 7.19 -12.12
CA THR A 116 4.45 6.37 -13.35
C THR A 116 4.02 7.17 -14.58
N GLY A 117 3.41 8.34 -14.39
CA GLY A 117 2.78 9.11 -15.45
C GLY A 117 1.49 8.51 -16.01
N THR A 118 1.02 7.39 -15.43
CA THR A 118 -0.22 6.72 -15.87
C THR A 118 -1.45 7.35 -15.23
N THR A 119 -2.57 7.31 -15.94
CA THR A 119 -3.85 7.81 -15.42
C THR A 119 -4.56 6.69 -14.65
N VAL A 120 -4.96 6.98 -13.41
CA VAL A 120 -5.71 6.03 -12.57
C VAL A 120 -7.01 5.65 -13.26
N GLY A 121 -7.21 4.35 -13.43
CA GLY A 121 -8.41 3.79 -14.10
C GLY A 121 -8.33 3.74 -15.63
N GLU A 122 -7.18 4.08 -16.23
CA GLU A 122 -6.95 3.96 -17.68
C GLU A 122 -6.77 2.49 -18.10
N TYR A 123 -6.10 1.70 -17.27
CA TYR A 123 -5.82 0.28 -17.54
C TYR A 123 -6.39 -0.59 -16.42
N ALA A 124 -7.18 -1.58 -16.77
CA ALA A 124 -7.79 -2.49 -15.79
C ALA A 124 -6.74 -3.38 -15.10
N ASN A 125 -5.78 -3.86 -15.87
CA ASN A 125 -4.70 -4.74 -15.41
C ASN A 125 -3.54 -4.77 -16.44
N TRP A 126 -2.54 -5.61 -16.19
CA TRP A 126 -1.36 -5.70 -17.08
C TRP A 126 -1.72 -6.15 -18.51
N THR A 127 -2.78 -6.93 -18.70
CA THR A 127 -3.14 -7.41 -20.05
C THR A 127 -3.55 -6.29 -21.02
N THR A 128 -3.99 -5.14 -20.47
CA THR A 128 -4.38 -3.95 -21.25
C THR A 128 -3.37 -2.80 -21.14
N HIS A 129 -2.29 -2.99 -20.38
CA HIS A 129 -1.28 -1.95 -20.14
C HIS A 129 -0.42 -1.74 -21.40
N PRO A 130 -0.11 -0.48 -21.81
CA PRO A 130 0.64 -0.18 -23.03
C PRO A 130 2.07 -0.75 -23.02
N ASN A 131 2.66 -0.93 -21.85
CA ASN A 131 3.99 -1.52 -21.71
C ASN A 131 3.98 -3.07 -21.78
N ASN A 132 2.80 -3.69 -21.91
CA ASN A 132 2.71 -5.13 -22.11
C ASN A 132 3.15 -5.47 -23.55
N PRO A 133 4.22 -6.26 -23.74
CA PRO A 133 4.70 -6.62 -25.08
C PRO A 133 3.62 -7.27 -25.97
N SER A 134 2.69 -7.99 -25.36
CA SER A 134 1.60 -8.65 -26.09
C SER A 134 0.50 -7.69 -26.57
N SER A 135 0.40 -6.48 -26.01
CA SER A 135 -0.57 -5.48 -26.46
C SER A 135 -0.08 -4.69 -27.67
N VAL A 136 1.24 -4.63 -27.90
CA VAL A 136 1.85 -3.88 -29.01
C VAL A 136 1.70 -4.62 -30.34
N THR A 137 1.53 -5.94 -30.33
CA THR A 137 1.38 -6.77 -31.55
C THR A 137 -0.02 -6.80 -32.15
N ALA A 138 -1.02 -6.19 -31.50
CA ALA A 138 -2.39 -6.14 -31.97
C ALA A 138 -2.74 -4.87 -32.78
N ALA A 139 -1.75 -4.00 -33.03
CA ALA A 139 -1.91 -2.71 -33.71
C ALA A 139 -1.30 -2.63 -35.14
N GLU A 140 -0.96 -3.83 -35.75
CA GLU A 140 -0.58 -3.93 -37.18
C GLU A 140 -1.67 -4.57 -38.01
#